data_dd405d083d4f067733b343cf6a988605
#
_entry.id   dd405d083d4f067733b343cf6a988605
#
_cell.length_a   1.000
_cell.length_b   1.000
_cell.length_c   1.000
_cell.angle_alpha   90.00
_cell.angle_beta   90.00
_cell.angle_gamma   90.00
#
_symmetry.space_group_name_H-M   'P 1'
#
loop_
_entity.id
_entity.type
_entity.pdbx_description
1 polymer ?
#
loop_
_entity_poly.entity_id
_entity_poly.type
_entity_poly.pdbx_seq_one_letter_code
_entity_poly.pdbx_strand_id
1 'polypeptide(L)'
;MCFVFLAVWKAADGAIDPESYRTVVNKFMRSGIVSKFMGGKDINNPDDFKKMKDKFHAMQDWADAHPEYKEKTWDFNFDDKKHRDGSYYHFTRCPLNNFAREYGFLEVLPICCDIDYITTEYSHGVLYRDYTLASGGDICDYWIVPDKVENPE
;
A
#
# COMPACT_ATOMS: atom_id res chain seq x y z
N MET A 1 4.40 -9.58 2.33
CA MET A 1 5.53 -8.88 3.00
C MET A 1 5.12 -8.33 4.36
N CYS A 2 4.03 -7.60 4.53
CA CYS A 2 3.58 -7.04 5.81
C CYS A 2 3.51 -8.07 6.95
N PHE A 3 2.95 -9.26 6.71
CA PHE A 3 2.90 -10.31 7.73
C PHE A 3 4.27 -10.75 8.27
N VAL A 4 5.33 -10.68 7.45
CA VAL A 4 6.71 -10.97 7.92
C VAL A 4 7.15 -9.91 8.92
N PHE A 5 6.88 -8.63 8.63
CA PHE A 5 7.21 -7.54 9.57
C PHE A 5 6.39 -7.64 10.86
N LEU A 6 5.09 -7.96 10.77
CA LEU A 6 4.27 -8.17 11.97
C LEU A 6 4.78 -9.36 12.80
N ALA A 7 5.21 -10.44 12.15
CA ALA A 7 5.80 -11.60 12.85
C ALA A 7 7.14 -11.26 13.53
N VAL A 8 8.01 -10.51 12.86
CA VAL A 8 9.29 -10.04 13.45
C VAL A 8 9.03 -9.10 14.62
N TRP A 9 8.08 -8.17 14.49
CA TRP A 9 7.66 -7.31 15.59
C TRP A 9 7.20 -8.12 16.81
N LYS A 10 6.33 -9.10 16.56
CA LYS A 10 5.83 -10.00 17.62
C LYS A 10 6.95 -10.78 18.29
N ALA A 11 7.90 -11.27 17.51
CA ALA A 11 9.05 -12.02 18.02
C ALA A 11 10.05 -11.14 18.82
N ALA A 12 10.10 -9.85 18.52
CA ALA A 12 10.93 -8.89 19.26
C ALA A 12 10.41 -8.63 20.69
N ASP A 13 9.14 -8.91 20.96
CA ASP A 13 8.51 -8.90 22.28
C ASP A 13 8.88 -7.67 23.15
N GLY A 14 8.79 -6.48 22.56
CA GLY A 14 9.12 -5.21 23.23
C GLY A 14 10.61 -4.86 23.28
N ALA A 15 11.49 -5.65 22.66
CA ALA A 15 12.92 -5.37 22.61
C ALA A 15 13.28 -4.17 21.70
N ILE A 16 12.35 -3.70 20.88
CA ILE A 16 12.50 -2.56 19.98
C ILE A 16 11.24 -1.68 20.06
N ASP A 17 11.42 -0.38 20.09
CA ASP A 17 10.29 0.56 20.03
C ASP A 17 9.77 0.74 18.59
N PRO A 18 8.52 1.21 18.38
CA PRO A 18 7.91 1.33 17.06
C PRO A 18 8.69 2.22 16.09
N GLU A 19 9.30 3.32 16.56
CA GLU A 19 10.01 4.25 15.68
C GLU A 19 11.35 3.68 15.20
N SER A 20 12.09 3.03 16.10
CA SER A 20 13.28 2.28 15.73
C SER A 20 12.94 1.15 14.76
N TYR A 21 11.82 0.46 14.97
CA TYR A 21 11.35 -0.59 14.07
C TYR A 21 10.98 -0.02 12.69
N ARG A 22 10.28 1.11 12.63
CA ARG A 22 10.00 1.85 11.39
C ARG A 22 11.28 2.11 10.60
N THR A 23 12.31 2.60 11.28
CA THR A 23 13.62 2.88 10.66
C THR A 23 14.25 1.61 10.07
N VAL A 24 14.21 0.48 10.79
CA VAL A 24 14.72 -0.80 10.30
C VAL A 24 13.96 -1.28 9.08
N VAL A 25 12.62 -1.26 9.12
CA VAL A 25 11.76 -1.67 7.99
C VAL A 25 12.03 -0.80 6.76
N ASN A 26 12.07 0.52 6.92
CA ASN A 26 12.35 1.45 5.82
C ASN A 26 13.74 1.19 5.20
N LYS A 27 14.77 0.99 6.02
CA LYS A 27 16.12 0.67 5.55
C LYS A 27 16.17 -0.66 4.80
N PHE A 28 15.46 -1.68 5.30
CA PHE A 28 15.35 -2.97 4.61
C PHE A 28 14.63 -2.82 3.27
N MET A 29 13.48 -2.15 3.27
CA MET A 29 12.68 -1.93 2.05
C MET A 29 13.45 -1.15 0.98
N ARG A 30 14.33 -0.23 1.35
CA ARG A 30 15.20 0.53 0.42
C ARG A 30 16.53 -0.17 0.12
N SER A 31 16.72 -1.41 0.54
CA SER A 31 17.93 -2.17 0.25
C SER A 31 18.01 -2.59 -1.23
N GLY A 32 19.24 -2.76 -1.74
CA GLY A 32 19.47 -3.22 -3.11
C GLY A 32 18.86 -4.59 -3.42
N ILE A 33 18.66 -5.43 -2.41
CA ILE A 33 17.98 -6.73 -2.57
C ILE A 33 16.50 -6.50 -2.90
N VAL A 34 15.81 -5.69 -2.11
CA VAL A 34 14.38 -5.41 -2.31
C VAL A 34 14.16 -4.65 -3.62
N SER A 35 14.99 -3.62 -3.90
CA SER A 35 14.87 -2.83 -5.13
C SER A 35 15.01 -3.71 -6.40
N LYS A 36 15.90 -4.70 -6.37
CA LYS A 36 16.07 -5.66 -7.47
C LYS A 36 14.83 -6.54 -7.69
N PHE A 37 14.11 -6.89 -6.61
CA PHE A 37 12.88 -7.70 -6.70
C PHE A 37 11.65 -6.88 -7.06
N MET A 38 11.56 -5.64 -6.57
CA MET A 38 10.38 -4.79 -6.72
C MET A 38 10.45 -3.87 -7.92
N GLY A 39 11.67 -3.56 -8.40
CA GLY A 39 11.89 -2.73 -9.59
C GLY A 39 11.55 -3.45 -10.88
N GLY A 40 11.61 -2.71 -12.00
CA GLY A 40 11.44 -3.26 -13.35
C GLY A 40 10.12 -2.89 -14.02
N LYS A 41 9.25 -2.15 -13.35
CA LYS A 41 8.09 -1.47 -13.95
C LYS A 41 8.33 0.02 -13.92
N ASP A 42 7.92 0.71 -14.98
CA ASP A 42 7.97 2.17 -15.07
C ASP A 42 6.58 2.69 -15.45
N ILE A 43 5.84 3.21 -14.50
CA ILE A 43 4.49 3.75 -14.74
C ILE A 43 4.49 5.07 -15.52
N ASN A 44 5.66 5.64 -15.87
CA ASN A 44 5.74 6.64 -16.92
C ASN A 44 5.50 6.03 -18.31
N ASN A 45 5.66 4.70 -18.45
CA ASN A 45 5.25 3.98 -19.65
C ASN A 45 3.73 3.73 -19.59
N PRO A 46 2.94 4.20 -20.57
CA PRO A 46 1.48 4.03 -20.58
C PRO A 46 1.01 2.57 -20.47
N ASP A 47 1.76 1.62 -21.07
CA ASP A 47 1.41 0.20 -21.01
C ASP A 47 1.60 -0.38 -19.61
N ASP A 48 2.67 0.01 -18.90
CA ASP A 48 2.90 -0.45 -17.55
C ASP A 48 1.94 0.22 -16.55
N PHE A 49 1.62 1.49 -16.77
CA PHE A 49 0.59 2.18 -15.99
C PHE A 49 -0.79 1.55 -16.18
N LYS A 50 -1.17 1.24 -17.43
CA LYS A 50 -2.40 0.52 -17.73
C LYS A 50 -2.43 -0.84 -17.04
N LYS A 51 -1.35 -1.64 -17.12
CA LYS A 51 -1.26 -2.96 -16.46
C LYS A 51 -1.41 -2.85 -14.93
N MET A 52 -0.89 -1.78 -14.32
CA MET A 52 -1.07 -1.52 -12.89
C MET A 52 -2.55 -1.31 -12.58
N LYS A 53 -3.26 -0.47 -13.32
CA LYS A 53 -4.71 -0.23 -13.15
C LYS A 53 -5.52 -1.50 -13.38
N ASP A 54 -5.27 -2.19 -14.49
CA ASP A 54 -5.96 -3.46 -14.83
C ASP A 54 -5.82 -4.49 -13.71
N LYS A 55 -4.64 -4.57 -13.07
CA LYS A 55 -4.40 -5.46 -11.94
C LYS A 55 -5.29 -5.11 -10.73
N PHE A 56 -5.45 -3.83 -10.41
CA PHE A 56 -6.29 -3.41 -9.29
C PHE A 56 -7.78 -3.67 -9.57
N HIS A 57 -8.23 -3.42 -10.81
CA HIS A 57 -9.58 -3.80 -11.24
C HIS A 57 -9.82 -5.31 -11.13
N ALA A 58 -8.88 -6.12 -11.63
CA ALA A 58 -8.98 -7.57 -11.53
C ALA A 58 -9.01 -8.08 -10.07
N MET A 59 -8.32 -7.40 -9.15
CA MET A 59 -8.40 -7.72 -7.71
C MET A 59 -9.78 -7.41 -7.14
N GLN A 60 -10.42 -6.30 -7.56
CA GLN A 60 -11.79 -5.98 -7.15
C GLN A 60 -12.79 -6.97 -7.76
N ASP A 61 -12.69 -7.25 -9.06
CA ASP A 61 -13.56 -8.22 -9.74
C ASP A 61 -13.50 -9.60 -9.04
N TRP A 62 -12.30 -10.01 -8.63
CA TRP A 62 -12.14 -11.26 -7.89
C TRP A 62 -12.82 -11.19 -6.51
N ALA A 63 -12.65 -10.08 -5.80
CA ALA A 63 -13.27 -9.89 -4.48
C ALA A 63 -14.80 -9.90 -4.57
N ASP A 64 -15.38 -9.28 -5.60
CA ASP A 64 -16.82 -9.26 -5.84
C ASP A 64 -17.38 -10.64 -6.19
N ALA A 65 -16.58 -11.44 -6.92
CA ALA A 65 -16.95 -12.82 -7.27
C ALA A 65 -16.82 -13.79 -6.08
N HIS A 66 -16.14 -13.39 -4.99
CA HIS A 66 -15.88 -14.25 -3.83
C HIS A 66 -16.27 -13.57 -2.50
N PRO A 67 -17.56 -13.29 -2.29
CA PRO A 67 -18.06 -12.59 -1.10
C PRO A 67 -17.75 -13.32 0.21
N GLU A 68 -17.48 -14.63 0.18
CA GLU A 68 -17.04 -15.43 1.33
C GLU A 68 -15.68 -15.00 1.89
N TYR A 69 -14.87 -14.28 1.08
CA TYR A 69 -13.59 -13.72 1.51
C TYR A 69 -13.63 -12.22 1.80
N LYS A 70 -14.81 -11.63 1.93
CA LYS A 70 -15.01 -10.19 2.11
C LYS A 70 -14.07 -9.59 3.17
N GLU A 71 -13.95 -10.23 4.33
CA GLU A 71 -13.10 -9.71 5.43
C GLU A 71 -11.59 -9.89 5.19
N LYS A 72 -11.22 -10.63 4.15
CA LYS A 72 -9.83 -10.97 3.79
C LYS A 72 -9.36 -10.30 2.50
N THR A 73 -10.20 -9.44 1.91
CA THR A 73 -9.93 -8.70 0.67
C THR A 73 -10.04 -7.21 0.88
N TRP A 74 -9.32 -6.44 0.06
CA TRP A 74 -9.56 -5.00 -0.06
C TRP A 74 -10.84 -4.75 -0.86
N ASP A 75 -11.46 -3.59 -0.64
CA ASP A 75 -12.57 -3.08 -1.44
C ASP A 75 -12.08 -1.85 -2.21
N PHE A 76 -11.64 -2.03 -3.42
CA PHE A 76 -11.22 -0.93 -4.27
C PHE A 76 -12.41 -0.10 -4.73
N ASN A 77 -12.40 1.20 -4.43
CA ASN A 77 -13.36 2.17 -4.91
C ASN A 77 -12.62 3.14 -5.84
N PHE A 78 -12.77 2.96 -7.15
CA PHE A 78 -12.09 3.76 -8.15
C PHE A 78 -12.85 5.04 -8.46
N ASP A 79 -12.12 6.15 -8.62
CA ASP A 79 -12.68 7.42 -9.09
C ASP A 79 -11.69 8.09 -10.07
N ASP A 80 -11.78 7.70 -11.33
CA ASP A 80 -10.94 8.24 -12.43
C ASP A 80 -11.19 9.73 -12.73
N LYS A 81 -12.20 10.36 -12.08
CA LYS A 81 -12.52 11.76 -12.30
C LYS A 81 -12.05 12.69 -11.19
N LYS A 82 -11.60 12.12 -10.07
CA LYS A 82 -11.19 12.90 -8.90
C LYS A 82 -9.96 13.76 -9.19
N HIS A 83 -9.02 13.22 -9.99
CA HIS A 83 -7.82 13.91 -10.40
C HIS A 83 -7.64 13.79 -11.91
N ARG A 84 -7.04 14.80 -12.53
CA ARG A 84 -6.72 14.79 -13.97
C ARG A 84 -5.61 13.80 -14.28
N ASP A 85 -4.59 13.79 -13.42
CA ASP A 85 -3.38 13.01 -13.63
C ASP A 85 -3.34 11.80 -12.69
N GLY A 86 -2.73 10.72 -13.17
CA GLY A 86 -2.51 9.54 -12.35
C GLY A 86 -3.71 8.59 -12.27
N SER A 87 -3.81 7.91 -11.14
CA SER A 87 -4.90 6.97 -10.83
C SER A 87 -5.30 7.16 -9.37
N TYR A 88 -6.58 7.36 -9.12
CA TYR A 88 -7.12 7.47 -7.78
C TYR A 88 -8.05 6.30 -7.45
N TYR A 89 -7.88 5.76 -6.26
CA TYR A 89 -8.81 4.83 -5.63
C TYR A 89 -8.72 4.95 -4.11
N HIS A 90 -9.71 4.42 -3.42
CA HIS A 90 -9.65 4.31 -1.96
C HIS A 90 -10.21 2.97 -1.48
N PHE A 91 -9.83 2.57 -0.29
CA PHE A 91 -10.39 1.42 0.44
C PHE A 91 -11.22 1.91 1.62
N THR A 92 -12.38 1.31 1.83
CA THR A 92 -13.14 1.41 3.09
C THR A 92 -12.89 0.20 3.99
N ARG A 93 -12.28 -0.85 3.44
CA ARG A 93 -11.88 -2.07 4.15
C ARG A 93 -10.46 -2.48 3.77
N CYS A 94 -9.65 -2.79 4.80
CA CYS A 94 -8.30 -3.30 4.64
C CYS A 94 -8.13 -4.57 5.47
N PRO A 95 -7.83 -5.74 4.87
CA PRO A 95 -7.66 -6.99 5.60
C PRO A 95 -6.48 -6.95 6.59
N LEU A 96 -5.44 -6.14 6.32
CA LEU A 96 -4.35 -5.94 7.26
C LEU A 96 -4.81 -5.16 8.50
N ASN A 97 -5.70 -4.16 8.32
CA ASN A 97 -6.27 -3.43 9.44
C ASN A 97 -7.18 -4.32 10.30
N ASN A 98 -8.01 -5.18 9.66
CA ASN A 98 -8.85 -6.14 10.37
C ASN A 98 -7.97 -7.12 11.18
N PHE A 99 -6.94 -7.67 10.56
CA PHE A 99 -5.96 -8.54 11.21
C PHE A 99 -5.25 -7.84 12.37
N ALA A 100 -4.79 -6.61 12.17
CA ALA A 100 -4.08 -5.85 13.20
C ALA A 100 -4.98 -5.53 14.40
N ARG A 101 -6.26 -5.25 14.18
CA ARG A 101 -7.25 -5.06 15.26
C ARG A 101 -7.48 -6.34 16.06
N GLU A 102 -7.64 -7.47 15.37
CA GLU A 102 -7.91 -8.77 15.98
C GLU A 102 -6.72 -9.27 16.81
N TYR A 103 -5.50 -9.07 16.33
CA TYR A 103 -4.29 -9.64 16.93
C TYR A 103 -3.40 -8.63 17.66
N GLY A 104 -3.83 -7.38 17.82
CA GLY A 104 -3.10 -6.39 18.62
C GLY A 104 -1.89 -5.78 17.93
N PHE A 105 -1.92 -5.57 16.60
CA PHE A 105 -0.81 -4.99 15.82
C PHE A 105 -1.06 -3.55 15.35
N LEU A 106 -2.09 -2.85 15.88
CA LEU A 106 -2.43 -1.50 15.41
C LEU A 106 -1.28 -0.50 15.59
N GLU A 107 -0.49 -0.66 16.64
CA GLU A 107 0.66 0.21 16.92
C GLU A 107 1.69 0.24 15.78
N VAL A 108 1.90 -0.89 15.11
CA VAL A 108 2.91 -1.05 14.07
C VAL A 108 2.33 -1.17 12.67
N LEU A 109 1.01 -1.25 12.54
CA LEU A 109 0.36 -1.30 11.23
C LEU A 109 0.69 -0.09 10.34
N PRO A 110 0.80 1.16 10.84
CA PRO A 110 1.22 2.30 10.02
C PRO A 110 2.56 2.10 9.32
N ILE A 111 3.48 1.33 9.93
CA ILE A 111 4.78 1.00 9.31
C ILE A 111 4.57 0.17 8.02
N CYS A 112 3.59 -0.73 8.02
CA CYS A 112 3.22 -1.49 6.83
C CYS A 112 2.59 -0.58 5.75
N CYS A 113 1.82 0.43 6.14
CA CYS A 113 1.24 1.40 5.22
C CYS A 113 2.31 2.29 4.56
N ASP A 114 3.39 2.61 5.28
CA ASP A 114 4.50 3.40 4.73
C ASP A 114 5.24 2.69 3.59
N ILE A 115 5.18 1.35 3.55
CA ILE A 115 5.80 0.55 2.48
C ILE A 115 5.20 0.89 1.11
N ASP A 116 3.94 1.33 1.06
CA ASP A 116 3.27 1.68 -0.19
C ASP A 116 3.96 2.84 -0.91
N TYR A 117 4.49 3.82 -0.17
CA TYR A 117 5.30 4.90 -0.75
C TYR A 117 6.54 4.35 -1.44
N ILE A 118 7.28 3.46 -0.76
CA ILE A 118 8.52 2.88 -1.27
C ILE A 118 8.24 1.99 -2.50
N THR A 119 7.17 1.20 -2.45
CA THR A 119 6.81 0.33 -3.59
C THR A 119 6.34 1.12 -4.80
N THR A 120 5.69 2.26 -4.58
CA THR A 120 5.29 3.19 -5.63
C THR A 120 6.52 3.85 -6.26
N GLU A 121 7.49 4.32 -5.44
CA GLU A 121 8.77 4.85 -5.93
C GLU A 121 9.53 3.84 -6.82
N TYR A 122 9.52 2.55 -6.47
CA TYR A 122 10.14 1.50 -7.29
C TYR A 122 9.48 1.30 -8.65
N SER A 123 8.26 1.76 -8.81
CA SER A 123 7.53 1.76 -10.08
C SER A 123 7.61 3.13 -10.79
N HIS A 124 8.52 4.02 -10.41
CA HIS A 124 8.62 5.37 -10.92
C HIS A 124 7.33 6.18 -10.75
N GLY A 125 6.75 6.10 -9.57
CA GLY A 125 5.55 6.83 -9.18
C GLY A 125 5.71 7.58 -7.88
N VAL A 126 4.80 8.53 -7.68
CA VAL A 126 4.60 9.26 -6.43
C VAL A 126 3.22 8.88 -5.89
N LEU A 127 3.17 8.47 -4.62
CA LEU A 127 1.92 8.24 -3.91
C LEU A 127 1.55 9.49 -3.10
N TYR A 128 0.39 10.05 -3.37
CA TYR A 128 -0.27 11.04 -2.53
C TYR A 128 -1.36 10.33 -1.72
N ARG A 129 -1.36 10.55 -0.41
CA ARG A 129 -2.29 9.90 0.51
C ARG A 129 -2.47 10.77 1.76
N ASP A 130 -3.70 11.10 2.07
CA ASP A 130 -4.06 11.92 3.24
C ASP A 130 -4.48 11.05 4.42
N TYR A 131 -5.11 9.88 4.16
CA TYR A 131 -5.75 9.06 5.19
C TYR A 131 -5.38 7.59 5.07
N THR A 132 -5.32 6.92 6.22
CA THR A 132 -5.31 5.46 6.30
C THR A 132 -6.24 4.97 7.40
N LEU A 133 -6.83 3.78 7.21
CA LEU A 133 -7.58 3.09 8.27
C LEU A 133 -6.68 2.77 9.48
N ALA A 134 -5.38 2.58 9.26
CA ALA A 134 -4.39 2.33 10.30
C ALA A 134 -4.15 3.54 11.20
N SER A 135 -4.29 4.76 10.67
CA SER A 135 -4.16 6.02 11.43
C SER A 135 -5.49 6.56 11.95
N GLY A 136 -6.57 5.78 11.86
CA GLY A 136 -7.88 6.15 12.37
C GLY A 136 -8.77 6.90 11.37
N GLY A 137 -8.38 7.00 10.10
CA GLY A 137 -9.25 7.50 9.04
C GLY A 137 -10.35 6.51 8.66
N ASP A 138 -11.39 7.00 8.00
CA ASP A 138 -12.50 6.18 7.50
C ASP A 138 -12.16 5.45 6.19
N ILE A 139 -11.09 5.90 5.53
CA ILE A 139 -10.61 5.34 4.27
C ILE A 139 -9.08 5.24 4.26
N CYS A 140 -8.55 4.38 3.36
CA CYS A 140 -7.18 4.52 2.86
C CYS A 140 -7.26 5.06 1.44
N ASP A 141 -6.84 6.29 1.20
CA ASP A 141 -6.84 6.89 -0.13
C ASP A 141 -5.48 6.71 -0.81
N TYR A 142 -5.53 6.58 -2.12
CA TYR A 142 -4.36 6.38 -2.97
C TYR A 142 -4.52 7.20 -4.24
N TRP A 143 -3.67 8.20 -4.40
CA TRP A 143 -3.48 8.89 -5.67
C TRP A 143 -2.06 8.63 -6.14
N ILE A 144 -1.92 7.78 -7.16
CA ILE A 144 -0.64 7.35 -7.73
C ILE A 144 -0.43 8.09 -9.04
N VAL A 145 0.67 8.84 -9.11
CA VAL A 145 1.05 9.65 -10.27
C VAL A 145 2.42 9.21 -10.76
N PRO A 146 2.66 9.07 -12.08
CA PRO A 146 4.00 8.89 -12.62
C PRO A 146 4.94 10.02 -12.18
N ASP A 147 6.19 9.69 -11.80
CA ASP A 147 7.13 10.63 -11.18
C ASP A 147 7.63 11.74 -12.11
N LYS A 148 7.38 11.63 -13.45
CA LYS A 148 7.69 12.65 -14.45
C LYS A 148 6.56 13.64 -14.70
N VAL A 149 5.39 13.48 -14.09
CA VAL A 149 4.30 14.45 -14.18
C VAL A 149 4.63 15.62 -13.24
N GLU A 150 4.85 16.79 -13.84
CA GLU A 150 5.09 18.01 -13.07
C GLU A 150 3.76 18.67 -12.67
N ASN A 151 3.65 19.06 -11.39
CA ASN A 151 2.46 19.72 -10.82
C ASN A 151 1.15 18.96 -11.12
N PRO A 152 0.98 17.73 -10.62
CA PRO A 152 -0.22 16.94 -10.90
C PRO A 152 -1.48 17.57 -10.31
N GLU A 153 -2.61 17.43 -11.02
CA GLU A 153 -3.93 17.99 -10.64
C GLU A 153 -4.99 16.90 -10.52
#